data_fe13fd26407c10a7335bb9311ba915af
#
_entry.id   fe13fd26407c10a7335bb9311ba915af
#
_cell.length_a   1.000
_cell.length_b   1.000
_cell.length_c   1.000
_cell.angle_alpha   90.00
_cell.angle_beta   90.00
_cell.angle_gamma   90.00
#
_symmetry.space_group_name_H-M   'P 1'
#
loop_
_entity.id
_entity.type
_entity.pdbx_description
1 polymer ?
#
loop_
_entity_poly.entity_id
_entity_poly.type
_entity_poly.pdbx_seq_one_letter_code
_entity_poly.pdbx_strand_id
1 'polypeptide(L)'
;MKVINKIKEKGIKGIYMAVKKRISHNINRLFYRIYRKKDIEHNLIILESEGDLCDNAYALYYYMEQNGYLNKYKVIWLVDHIKNYQDKGNVSYASKDIYSVVNLKTMKALARCKWYIYDHNNLYDTYKLKIKKEQHVTYLCHGYAGFKRPKGAIDRKLGDDIINTGEIPAKGTYDFNGKDVNVQILGFSRLDWFYSDLKDVRKKIDDKYKFNKYNSVVLWMPTFRKCENKELSENYLDKGTGLPLLDTVDKYEKFNSYLEKKNILCVLKLHHLQAEMDIFKESLSNILIMRDRDLLKIGVQLYQFIPLSDALITDYSSISTDYMLLDKPIIYILDDYEQYNRARGVYPDNAIELMPGDHVYTVDELEKSVDKVLNKVDDHKEERNKLLNGFHRYQDGNSSKRILDYLNILK
;
A
#
# COMPACT_ATOMS: atom_id res chain seq x y z
N MET A 1 -37.34 -15.13 -16.30
CA MET A 1 -36.91 -15.68 -15.03
C MET A 1 -35.68 -14.98 -14.40
N LYS A 2 -34.52 -14.82 -15.08
CA LYS A 2 -33.30 -14.18 -14.49
C LYS A 2 -33.50 -12.72 -13.99
N VAL A 3 -34.37 -11.92 -14.62
CA VAL A 3 -34.66 -10.53 -14.21
C VAL A 3 -35.54 -10.50 -12.97
N ILE A 4 -36.56 -11.36 -12.88
CA ILE A 4 -37.51 -11.43 -11.75
C ILE A 4 -36.78 -11.89 -10.47
N ASN A 5 -35.82 -12.82 -10.58
CA ASN A 5 -35.04 -13.26 -9.42
C ASN A 5 -34.08 -12.14 -8.92
N LYS A 6 -33.49 -11.34 -9.81
CA LYS A 6 -32.70 -10.15 -9.42
C LYS A 6 -33.55 -9.04 -8.77
N ILE A 7 -34.84 -8.96 -9.13
CA ILE A 7 -35.80 -8.01 -8.50
C ILE A 7 -36.07 -8.44 -7.06
N LYS A 8 -36.26 -9.74 -6.84
CA LYS A 8 -36.51 -10.29 -5.48
C LYS A 8 -35.30 -10.14 -4.54
N GLU A 9 -34.05 -10.27 -5.08
CA GLU A 9 -32.82 -10.15 -4.29
C GLU A 9 -32.41 -8.69 -3.97
N LYS A 10 -32.62 -7.74 -4.86
CA LYS A 10 -32.09 -6.37 -4.75
C LYS A 10 -33.12 -5.28 -4.50
N GLY A 11 -34.40 -5.58 -4.59
CA GLY A 11 -35.49 -4.62 -4.49
C GLY A 11 -35.48 -3.55 -5.62
N ILE A 12 -36.53 -2.74 -5.69
CA ILE A 12 -36.70 -1.67 -6.73
C ILE A 12 -35.53 -0.67 -6.70
N LYS A 13 -35.04 -0.30 -5.50
CA LYS A 13 -33.91 0.63 -5.31
C LYS A 13 -32.61 0.08 -5.89
N GLY A 14 -32.36 -1.22 -5.74
CA GLY A 14 -31.18 -1.89 -6.28
C GLY A 14 -31.17 -1.94 -7.81
N ILE A 15 -32.35 -2.11 -8.43
CA ILE A 15 -32.52 -2.10 -9.89
C ILE A 15 -32.31 -0.69 -10.42
N TYR A 16 -32.94 0.32 -9.80
CA TYR A 16 -32.73 1.72 -10.17
C TYR A 16 -31.24 2.09 -10.16
N MET A 17 -30.53 1.72 -9.10
CA MET A 17 -29.09 1.96 -8.98
C MET A 17 -28.28 1.23 -10.08
N ALA A 18 -28.64 -0.01 -10.42
CA ALA A 18 -27.96 -0.77 -11.47
C ALA A 18 -28.18 -0.15 -12.87
N VAL A 19 -29.42 0.30 -13.15
CA VAL A 19 -29.74 1.00 -14.40
C VAL A 19 -29.00 2.33 -14.47
N LYS A 20 -29.03 3.13 -13.40
CA LYS A 20 -28.30 4.39 -13.31
C LYS A 20 -26.80 4.19 -13.58
N LYS A 21 -26.17 3.20 -12.94
CA LYS A 21 -24.76 2.85 -13.17
C LYS A 21 -24.47 2.52 -14.63
N ARG A 22 -25.35 1.72 -15.26
CA ARG A 22 -25.18 1.33 -16.67
C ARG A 22 -25.30 2.54 -17.62
N ILE A 23 -26.25 3.44 -17.35
CA ILE A 23 -26.43 4.66 -18.14
C ILE A 23 -25.22 5.57 -17.99
N SER A 24 -24.80 5.88 -16.76
CA SER A 24 -23.63 6.73 -16.48
C SER A 24 -22.37 6.17 -17.14
N HIS A 25 -22.14 4.87 -17.02
CA HIS A 25 -21.00 4.21 -17.64
C HIS A 25 -21.01 4.34 -19.18
N ASN A 26 -22.16 4.13 -19.82
CA ASN A 26 -22.28 4.26 -21.28
C ASN A 26 -22.04 5.70 -21.74
N ILE A 27 -22.58 6.68 -21.02
CA ILE A 27 -22.34 8.11 -21.30
C ILE A 27 -20.85 8.43 -21.17
N ASN A 28 -20.21 8.02 -20.08
CA ASN A 28 -18.78 8.22 -19.86
C ASN A 28 -17.95 7.61 -21.01
N ARG A 29 -18.25 6.38 -21.43
CA ARG A 29 -17.54 5.74 -22.55
C ARG A 29 -17.76 6.46 -23.87
N LEU A 30 -18.96 7.01 -24.11
CA LEU A 30 -19.24 7.80 -25.31
C LEU A 30 -18.37 9.07 -25.32
N PHE A 31 -18.34 9.83 -24.22
CA PHE A 31 -17.50 11.03 -24.10
C PHE A 31 -16.02 10.71 -24.19
N TYR A 32 -15.57 9.60 -23.57
CA TYR A 32 -14.19 9.14 -23.73
C TYR A 32 -13.85 8.94 -25.22
N ARG A 33 -14.71 8.29 -26.01
CA ARG A 33 -14.49 8.09 -27.46
C ARG A 33 -14.43 9.41 -28.22
N ILE A 34 -15.24 10.39 -27.85
CA ILE A 34 -15.24 11.74 -28.45
C ILE A 34 -13.92 12.44 -28.13
N TYR A 35 -13.53 12.49 -26.85
CA TYR A 35 -12.29 13.14 -26.43
C TYR A 35 -11.05 12.42 -26.96
N ARG A 36 -11.10 11.12 -27.14
CA ARG A 36 -10.01 10.34 -27.71
C ARG A 36 -9.67 10.73 -29.16
N LYS A 37 -10.55 11.38 -29.88
CA LYS A 37 -10.27 11.94 -31.22
C LYS A 37 -9.48 13.26 -31.16
N LYS A 38 -9.39 13.91 -30.02
CA LYS A 38 -8.60 15.13 -29.78
C LYS A 38 -7.13 14.78 -29.54
N ASP A 39 -6.24 15.73 -29.79
CA ASP A 39 -4.81 15.55 -29.57
C ASP A 39 -4.46 15.31 -28.09
N ILE A 40 -3.30 14.69 -27.87
CA ILE A 40 -2.73 14.50 -26.53
C ILE A 40 -2.30 15.88 -25.97
N GLU A 41 -2.52 16.07 -24.68
CA GLU A 41 -1.93 17.16 -23.92
C GLU A 41 -0.56 16.71 -23.40
N HIS A 42 0.50 17.12 -24.08
CA HIS A 42 1.88 16.64 -23.85
C HIS A 42 2.46 16.98 -22.47
N ASN A 43 1.84 17.86 -21.73
CA ASN A 43 2.23 18.22 -20.37
C ASN A 43 1.23 17.74 -19.30
N LEU A 44 0.28 16.88 -19.66
CA LEU A 44 -0.74 16.38 -18.75
C LEU A 44 -0.34 15.03 -18.17
N ILE A 45 -0.24 14.97 -16.84
CA ILE A 45 -0.01 13.78 -16.04
C ILE A 45 -1.27 13.47 -15.24
N ILE A 46 -1.70 12.22 -15.26
CA ILE A 46 -2.72 11.72 -14.33
C ILE A 46 -2.03 10.88 -13.27
N LEU A 47 -2.38 11.12 -12.01
CA LEU A 47 -1.95 10.32 -10.86
C LEU A 47 -3.15 9.63 -10.21
N GLU A 48 -2.94 8.40 -9.76
CA GLU A 48 -3.94 7.61 -9.03
C GLU A 48 -3.25 6.74 -7.98
N SER A 49 -3.81 6.68 -6.76
CA SER A 49 -3.33 5.82 -5.68
C SER A 49 -4.45 5.01 -5.05
N GLU A 50 -4.10 3.99 -4.28
CA GLU A 50 -5.05 3.34 -3.39
C GLU A 50 -5.49 4.32 -2.29
N GLY A 51 -6.79 4.62 -2.24
CA GLY A 51 -7.25 5.77 -1.45
C GLY A 51 -6.97 7.10 -2.17
N ASP A 52 -6.88 8.18 -1.42
CA ASP A 52 -6.68 9.51 -1.98
C ASP A 52 -5.33 10.09 -1.52
N LEU A 53 -4.45 10.43 -2.45
CA LEU A 53 -3.17 11.09 -2.21
C LEU A 53 -2.28 10.35 -1.18
N CYS A 54 -1.94 9.11 -1.48
CA CYS A 54 -1.06 8.30 -0.65
C CYS A 54 -0.13 7.42 -1.49
N ASP A 55 0.71 6.64 -0.83
CA ASP A 55 1.61 5.63 -1.38
C ASP A 55 2.60 6.18 -2.44
N ASN A 56 2.98 5.37 -3.42
CA ASN A 56 4.00 5.67 -4.42
C ASN A 56 3.64 6.86 -5.30
N ALA A 57 2.38 6.94 -5.74
CA ALA A 57 1.94 8.05 -6.59
C ALA A 57 1.99 9.39 -5.84
N TYR A 58 1.66 9.41 -4.54
CA TYR A 58 1.77 10.65 -3.76
C TYR A 58 3.23 11.02 -3.45
N ALA A 59 4.09 10.06 -3.17
CA ALA A 59 5.51 10.33 -2.97
C ALA A 59 6.17 10.91 -4.23
N LEU A 60 5.81 10.37 -5.41
CA LEU A 60 6.25 10.90 -6.69
C LEU A 60 5.74 12.33 -6.92
N TYR A 61 4.45 12.58 -6.65
CA TYR A 61 3.85 13.91 -6.74
C TYR A 61 4.53 14.89 -5.78
N TYR A 62 4.76 14.49 -4.53
CA TYR A 62 5.44 15.32 -3.53
C TYR A 62 6.85 15.73 -4.01
N TYR A 63 7.60 14.78 -4.58
CA TYR A 63 8.88 15.09 -5.19
C TYR A 63 8.75 16.08 -6.35
N MET A 64 7.75 15.92 -7.23
CA MET A 64 7.49 16.84 -8.34
C MET A 64 7.17 18.26 -7.84
N GLU A 65 6.36 18.39 -6.79
CA GLU A 65 5.97 19.66 -6.18
C GLU A 65 7.20 20.35 -5.58
N GLN A 66 7.98 19.67 -4.76
CA GLN A 66 9.17 20.21 -4.10
C GLN A 66 10.28 20.62 -5.10
N ASN A 67 10.31 20.01 -6.27
CA ASN A 67 11.37 20.22 -7.25
C ASN A 67 10.92 21.05 -8.47
N GLY A 68 9.75 21.69 -8.43
CA GLY A 68 9.30 22.67 -9.43
C GLY A 68 8.76 22.09 -10.75
N TYR A 69 8.52 20.78 -10.84
CA TYR A 69 7.93 20.16 -12.04
C TYR A 69 6.52 20.70 -12.34
N LEU A 70 5.77 21.11 -11.32
CA LEU A 70 4.42 21.67 -11.47
C LEU A 70 4.40 23.03 -12.18
N ASN A 71 5.54 23.66 -12.41
CA ASN A 71 5.61 24.86 -13.25
C ASN A 71 5.39 24.54 -14.73
N LYS A 72 5.75 23.33 -15.16
CA LYS A 72 5.71 22.86 -16.56
C LYS A 72 4.57 21.87 -16.81
N TYR A 73 4.27 21.02 -15.83
CA TYR A 73 3.29 19.94 -15.98
C TYR A 73 1.99 20.24 -15.26
N LYS A 74 0.88 19.83 -15.88
CA LYS A 74 -0.44 19.78 -15.28
C LYS A 74 -0.64 18.40 -14.67
N VAL A 75 -1.09 18.34 -13.43
CA VAL A 75 -1.41 17.11 -12.73
C VAL A 75 -2.91 17.01 -12.47
N ILE A 76 -3.51 15.91 -12.84
CA ILE A 76 -4.89 15.57 -12.44
C ILE A 76 -4.83 14.35 -11.54
N TRP A 77 -5.19 14.54 -10.27
CA TRP A 77 -5.40 13.46 -9.34
C TRP A 77 -6.77 12.82 -9.55
N LEU A 78 -6.79 11.49 -9.70
CA LEU A 78 -8.03 10.73 -9.65
C LEU A 78 -8.27 10.28 -8.20
N VAL A 79 -9.39 10.72 -7.61
CA VAL A 79 -9.72 10.55 -6.19
C VAL A 79 -11.10 9.94 -5.98
N ASP A 80 -11.29 9.26 -4.85
CA ASP A 80 -12.58 8.72 -4.44
C ASP A 80 -13.49 9.82 -3.86
N HIS A 81 -12.91 10.72 -3.05
CA HIS A 81 -13.64 11.74 -2.29
C HIS A 81 -13.43 13.13 -2.87
N ILE A 82 -13.86 13.34 -4.12
CA ILE A 82 -13.64 14.60 -4.87
C ILE A 82 -14.03 15.89 -4.11
N LYS A 83 -15.01 15.81 -3.22
CA LYS A 83 -15.50 16.96 -2.43
C LYS A 83 -14.46 17.48 -1.42
N ASN A 84 -13.45 16.67 -1.10
CA ASN A 84 -12.41 17.02 -0.14
C ASN A 84 -11.28 17.84 -0.77
N TYR A 85 -11.30 18.03 -2.09
CA TYR A 85 -10.18 18.63 -2.83
C TYR A 85 -10.63 19.80 -3.68
N GLN A 86 -9.73 20.79 -3.81
CA GLN A 86 -9.93 21.97 -4.65
C GLN A 86 -8.76 22.11 -5.63
N ASP A 87 -9.09 22.46 -6.86
CA ASP A 87 -8.09 22.73 -7.91
C ASP A 87 -7.21 23.93 -7.48
N LYS A 88 -5.88 23.78 -7.66
CA LYS A 88 -4.91 24.84 -7.32
C LYS A 88 -3.76 24.87 -8.33
N GLY A 89 -3.58 25.98 -9.02
CA GLY A 89 -2.51 26.12 -10.02
C GLY A 89 -2.64 25.06 -11.12
N ASN A 90 -1.57 24.33 -11.36
CA ASN A 90 -1.52 23.24 -12.33
C ASN A 90 -1.99 21.89 -11.76
N VAL A 91 -2.51 21.84 -10.54
CA VAL A 91 -3.04 20.63 -9.90
C VAL A 91 -4.55 20.69 -9.85
N SER A 92 -5.21 19.66 -10.32
CA SER A 92 -6.66 19.54 -10.27
C SER A 92 -7.09 18.11 -9.93
N TYR A 93 -8.36 17.94 -9.59
CA TYR A 93 -8.89 16.68 -9.08
C TYR A 93 -10.09 16.23 -9.92
N ALA A 94 -10.22 14.92 -10.11
CA ALA A 94 -11.35 14.30 -10.79
C ALA A 94 -11.69 12.97 -10.09
N SER A 95 -12.95 12.54 -10.17
CA SER A 95 -13.38 11.32 -9.47
C SER A 95 -12.93 10.06 -10.21
N LYS A 96 -12.50 9.04 -9.48
CA LYS A 96 -12.27 7.67 -9.99
C LYS A 96 -13.57 6.99 -10.41
N ASP A 97 -14.70 7.34 -9.78
CA ASP A 97 -15.99 6.69 -10.05
C ASP A 97 -16.60 7.19 -11.36
N ILE A 98 -16.50 6.37 -12.40
CA ILE A 98 -17.18 6.57 -13.68
C ILE A 98 -18.33 5.57 -13.93
N TYR A 99 -18.65 4.73 -12.95
CA TYR A 99 -19.81 3.85 -13.02
C TYR A 99 -21.07 4.51 -12.47
N SER A 100 -20.97 5.15 -11.32
CA SER A 100 -22.17 5.64 -10.61
C SER A 100 -22.57 7.06 -11.03
N VAL A 101 -21.63 7.81 -11.61
CA VAL A 101 -21.83 9.20 -12.03
C VAL A 101 -21.28 9.47 -13.44
N VAL A 102 -21.84 10.48 -14.11
CA VAL A 102 -21.25 11.00 -15.34
C VAL A 102 -20.09 11.92 -14.96
N ASN A 103 -18.88 11.58 -15.42
CA ASN A 103 -17.67 12.30 -15.06
C ASN A 103 -16.83 12.68 -16.29
N LEU A 104 -17.23 13.79 -16.91
CA LEU A 104 -16.62 14.26 -18.15
C LEU A 104 -15.18 14.73 -17.95
N LYS A 105 -14.82 15.28 -16.76
CA LYS A 105 -13.45 15.72 -16.44
C LYS A 105 -12.50 14.52 -16.47
N THR A 106 -12.87 13.42 -15.83
CA THR A 106 -12.08 12.17 -15.85
C THR A 106 -11.97 11.59 -17.25
N MET A 107 -13.08 11.54 -18.00
CA MET A 107 -13.07 11.01 -19.36
C MET A 107 -12.19 11.83 -20.30
N LYS A 108 -12.24 13.15 -20.21
CA LYS A 108 -11.39 14.05 -20.96
C LYS A 108 -9.90 13.86 -20.58
N ALA A 109 -9.61 13.80 -19.30
CA ALA A 109 -8.25 13.60 -18.78
C ALA A 109 -7.66 12.27 -19.29
N LEU A 110 -8.33 11.14 -19.04
CA LEU A 110 -7.89 9.81 -19.49
C LEU A 110 -7.72 9.74 -21.02
N ALA A 111 -8.56 10.43 -21.80
CA ALA A 111 -8.48 10.41 -23.26
C ALA A 111 -7.31 11.24 -23.82
N ARG A 112 -6.75 12.18 -23.04
CA ARG A 112 -5.81 13.18 -23.55
C ARG A 112 -4.49 13.29 -22.77
N CYS A 113 -4.35 12.63 -21.61
CA CYS A 113 -3.09 12.67 -20.87
C CYS A 113 -1.93 12.07 -21.67
N LYS A 114 -0.73 12.59 -21.45
CA LYS A 114 0.51 11.98 -21.94
C LYS A 114 0.92 10.81 -21.04
N TRP A 115 0.85 10.99 -19.73
CA TRP A 115 1.19 9.97 -18.74
C TRP A 115 0.01 9.67 -17.82
N TYR A 116 -0.27 8.38 -17.60
CA TYR A 116 -1.10 7.88 -16.53
C TYR A 116 -0.24 7.02 -15.63
N ILE A 117 0.00 7.50 -14.41
CA ILE A 117 0.89 6.89 -13.42
C ILE A 117 0.03 6.51 -12.22
N TYR A 118 0.07 5.24 -11.84
CA TYR A 118 -0.81 4.71 -10.81
C TYR A 118 -0.11 3.63 -9.98
N ASP A 119 -0.59 3.39 -8.76
CA ASP A 119 -0.03 2.36 -7.87
C ASP A 119 -1.04 1.26 -7.47
N HIS A 120 -2.32 1.37 -7.81
CA HIS A 120 -3.33 0.41 -7.38
C HIS A 120 -4.20 -0.12 -8.53
N ASN A 121 -5.12 0.68 -9.08
CA ASN A 121 -6.08 0.24 -10.08
C ASN A 121 -5.84 0.88 -11.45
N ASN A 122 -5.64 0.06 -12.47
CA ASN A 122 -5.61 0.56 -13.84
C ASN A 122 -7.04 0.88 -14.33
N LEU A 123 -7.38 2.16 -14.40
CA LEU A 123 -8.72 2.57 -14.85
C LEU A 123 -8.98 2.26 -16.33
N TYR A 124 -7.96 2.26 -17.18
CA TYR A 124 -8.15 1.84 -18.57
C TYR A 124 -8.58 0.38 -18.65
N ASP A 125 -7.96 -0.52 -17.86
CA ASP A 125 -8.36 -1.92 -17.82
C ASP A 125 -9.71 -2.09 -17.13
N THR A 126 -9.91 -1.46 -15.96
CA THR A 126 -11.14 -1.53 -15.18
C THR A 126 -12.37 -1.14 -16.01
N TYR A 127 -12.27 -0.09 -16.81
CA TYR A 127 -13.37 0.43 -17.61
C TYR A 127 -13.32 0.04 -19.08
N LYS A 128 -12.37 -0.83 -19.46
CA LYS A 128 -12.16 -1.30 -20.84
C LYS A 128 -12.04 -0.14 -21.83
N LEU A 129 -11.21 0.84 -21.50
CA LEU A 129 -10.92 1.99 -22.34
C LEU A 129 -9.72 1.72 -23.25
N LYS A 130 -9.78 2.17 -24.50
CA LYS A 130 -8.67 2.01 -25.46
C LYS A 130 -7.66 3.13 -25.29
N ILE A 131 -6.42 2.79 -24.94
CA ILE A 131 -5.29 3.70 -24.81
C ILE A 131 -4.83 4.13 -26.22
N LYS A 132 -4.36 5.37 -26.40
CA LYS A 132 -3.68 5.83 -27.61
C LYS A 132 -2.21 5.39 -27.59
N LYS A 133 -1.62 5.26 -28.76
CA LYS A 133 -0.20 4.89 -28.88
C LYS A 133 0.75 5.91 -28.25
N GLU A 134 0.37 7.18 -28.24
CA GLU A 134 1.17 8.28 -27.71
C GLU A 134 1.06 8.43 -26.18
N GLN A 135 0.08 7.78 -25.56
CA GLN A 135 -0.08 7.76 -24.10
C GLN A 135 0.84 6.71 -23.49
N HIS A 136 1.33 7.01 -22.31
CA HIS A 136 2.18 6.12 -21.53
C HIS A 136 1.53 5.80 -20.19
N VAL A 137 1.46 4.52 -19.85
CA VAL A 137 0.81 4.01 -18.63
C VAL A 137 1.85 3.30 -17.79
N THR A 138 2.10 3.83 -16.58
CA THR A 138 3.12 3.29 -15.66
C THR A 138 2.48 2.81 -14.38
N TYR A 139 2.75 1.57 -14.03
CA TYR A 139 2.38 0.97 -12.75
C TYR A 139 3.53 1.08 -11.75
N LEU A 140 3.35 1.88 -10.70
CA LEU A 140 4.37 2.09 -9.67
C LEU A 140 4.47 0.95 -8.66
N CYS A 141 3.62 -0.05 -8.77
CA CYS A 141 3.40 -1.12 -7.80
C CYS A 141 2.88 -0.63 -6.44
N HIS A 142 2.32 -1.55 -5.69
CA HIS A 142 1.75 -1.33 -4.36
C HIS A 142 2.43 -2.21 -3.28
N GLY A 143 3.63 -2.70 -3.55
CA GLY A 143 4.32 -3.65 -2.68
C GLY A 143 4.12 -5.08 -3.17
N TYR A 144 4.89 -5.44 -4.16
CA TYR A 144 4.77 -6.75 -4.78
C TYR A 144 5.48 -7.85 -4.02
N ALA A 145 6.64 -7.58 -3.49
CA ALA A 145 7.55 -8.60 -2.98
C ALA A 145 7.23 -9.09 -1.56
N GLY A 146 5.97 -8.97 -1.14
CA GLY A 146 5.54 -9.67 0.07
C GLY A 146 5.55 -11.17 -0.17
N PHE A 147 5.68 -11.90 0.90
CA PHE A 147 5.73 -13.36 0.89
C PHE A 147 4.36 -14.01 0.66
N LYS A 148 3.40 -13.26 0.12
CA LYS A 148 2.06 -13.76 -0.26
C LYS A 148 2.06 -14.16 -1.73
N ARG A 149 1.61 -15.35 -2.05
CA ARG A 149 1.39 -15.75 -3.43
C ARG A 149 0.26 -14.90 -4.04
N PRO A 150 0.49 -14.15 -5.12
CA PRO A 150 -0.56 -13.39 -5.79
C PRO A 150 -1.69 -14.30 -6.27
N LYS A 151 -2.95 -13.86 -6.12
CA LYS A 151 -4.12 -14.61 -6.65
C LYS A 151 -4.40 -14.15 -8.08
N GLY A 152 -4.52 -15.12 -8.99
CA GLY A 152 -5.14 -14.99 -10.33
C GLY A 152 -4.62 -13.79 -11.12
N ALA A 153 -3.41 -13.88 -11.64
CA ALA A 153 -2.74 -12.69 -12.08
C ALA A 153 -2.72 -12.44 -13.58
N ILE A 154 -2.74 -13.38 -14.36
CA ILE A 154 -1.94 -13.45 -15.59
C ILE A 154 -2.46 -12.61 -16.77
N ASP A 155 -3.72 -12.16 -16.79
CA ASP A 155 -4.31 -11.47 -17.96
C ASP A 155 -4.56 -9.96 -17.78
N ARG A 156 -4.02 -9.35 -16.71
CA ARG A 156 -4.16 -7.90 -16.52
C ARG A 156 -3.05 -7.16 -17.23
N LYS A 157 -3.40 -6.31 -18.19
CA LYS A 157 -2.47 -5.34 -18.74
C LYS A 157 -2.19 -4.26 -17.69
N LEU A 158 -1.08 -4.41 -16.95
CA LEU A 158 -0.70 -3.48 -15.88
C LEU A 158 -0.22 -2.12 -16.40
N GLY A 159 0.21 -2.03 -17.65
CA GLY A 159 0.70 -0.78 -18.24
C GLY A 159 1.78 -1.03 -19.28
N ASP A 160 2.46 0.02 -19.67
CA ASP A 160 3.63 -0.05 -20.54
C ASP A 160 4.87 -0.41 -19.71
N ASP A 161 4.92 0.05 -18.44
CA ASP A 161 5.99 -0.26 -17.50
C ASP A 161 5.44 -0.68 -16.14
N ILE A 162 6.21 -1.53 -15.46
CA ILE A 162 5.99 -1.92 -14.06
C ILE A 162 7.26 -1.57 -13.28
N ILE A 163 7.14 -0.71 -12.28
CA ILE A 163 8.26 -0.30 -11.45
C ILE A 163 8.50 -1.32 -10.34
N ASN A 164 9.75 -1.67 -10.11
CA ASN A 164 10.19 -2.56 -9.04
C ASN A 164 11.43 -2.02 -8.34
N THR A 165 11.78 -2.63 -7.20
CA THR A 165 12.89 -2.19 -6.35
C THR A 165 14.18 -2.95 -6.60
N GLY A 166 14.11 -4.25 -6.96
CA GLY A 166 15.27 -5.10 -7.14
C GLY A 166 14.96 -6.36 -7.96
N GLU A 167 15.93 -7.23 -8.08
CA GLU A 167 15.87 -8.44 -8.90
C GLU A 167 14.89 -9.47 -8.33
N ILE A 168 14.84 -9.62 -7.00
CA ILE A 168 13.90 -10.56 -6.35
C ILE A 168 12.46 -10.13 -6.60
N PRO A 169 12.03 -8.88 -6.36
CA PRO A 169 10.72 -8.40 -6.73
C PRO A 169 10.42 -8.49 -8.23
N ALA A 170 11.39 -8.16 -9.08
CA ALA A 170 11.23 -8.23 -10.53
C ALA A 170 10.97 -9.66 -11.01
N LYS A 171 11.74 -10.64 -10.48
CA LYS A 171 11.51 -12.06 -10.77
C LYS A 171 10.08 -12.47 -10.44
N GLY A 172 9.59 -12.09 -9.26
CA GLY A 172 8.22 -12.35 -8.89
C GLY A 172 7.21 -11.70 -9.83
N THR A 173 7.46 -10.48 -10.29
CA THR A 173 6.59 -9.82 -11.28
C THR A 173 6.53 -10.63 -12.58
N TYR A 174 7.64 -11.13 -13.07
CA TYR A 174 7.66 -12.01 -14.26
C TYR A 174 6.94 -13.33 -14.03
N ASP A 175 7.12 -13.94 -12.86
CA ASP A 175 6.50 -15.24 -12.54
C ASP A 175 4.96 -15.15 -12.51
N PHE A 176 4.39 -13.98 -12.16
CA PHE A 176 2.94 -13.81 -12.04
C PHE A 176 2.28 -13.02 -13.16
N ASN A 177 3.02 -12.21 -13.93
CA ASN A 177 2.46 -11.41 -15.02
C ASN A 177 2.99 -11.81 -16.41
N GLY A 178 3.85 -12.83 -16.46
CA GLY A 178 4.46 -13.31 -17.70
C GLY A 178 5.73 -12.54 -18.09
N LYS A 179 6.48 -13.10 -19.04
CA LYS A 179 7.79 -12.56 -19.47
C LYS A 179 7.68 -11.32 -20.38
N ASP A 180 6.48 -11.07 -20.91
CA ASP A 180 6.25 -9.96 -21.86
C ASP A 180 5.97 -8.61 -21.17
N VAL A 181 5.98 -8.58 -19.82
CA VAL A 181 5.85 -7.32 -19.08
C VAL A 181 7.17 -6.58 -19.04
N ASN A 182 7.12 -5.25 -19.18
CA ASN A 182 8.30 -4.41 -19.11
C ASN A 182 8.56 -3.97 -17.67
N VAL A 183 9.44 -4.67 -16.98
CA VAL A 183 9.82 -4.36 -15.59
C VAL A 183 11.01 -3.42 -15.57
N GLN A 184 10.86 -2.32 -14.85
CA GLN A 184 11.91 -1.33 -14.64
C GLN A 184 12.31 -1.31 -13.16
N ILE A 185 13.57 -1.61 -12.86
CA ILE A 185 14.10 -1.55 -11.50
C ILE A 185 14.60 -0.14 -11.24
N LEU A 186 13.73 0.72 -10.68
CA LEU A 186 14.00 2.13 -10.42
C LEU A 186 13.85 2.52 -8.94
N GLY A 187 13.31 1.61 -8.12
CA GLY A 187 12.93 1.86 -6.74
C GLY A 187 11.50 2.39 -6.61
N PHE A 188 10.95 2.38 -5.40
CA PHE A 188 9.63 2.92 -5.11
C PHE A 188 9.73 4.35 -4.58
N SER A 189 8.95 5.27 -5.12
CA SER A 189 8.96 6.69 -4.72
C SER A 189 8.74 6.89 -3.22
N ARG A 190 7.87 6.09 -2.59
CA ARG A 190 7.59 6.15 -1.14
C ARG A 190 8.80 5.83 -0.27
N LEU A 191 9.76 5.07 -0.78
CA LEU A 191 10.99 4.71 -0.05
C LEU A 191 12.00 5.86 0.00
N ASP A 192 11.84 6.88 -0.83
CA ASP A 192 12.69 8.08 -0.78
C ASP A 192 12.57 8.80 0.57
N TRP A 193 11.41 8.67 1.25
CA TRP A 193 11.23 9.23 2.58
C TRP A 193 12.10 8.59 3.65
N PHE A 194 12.58 7.34 3.46
CA PHE A 194 13.51 6.70 4.41
C PHE A 194 14.88 7.39 4.47
N TYR A 195 15.20 8.18 3.45
CA TYR A 195 16.43 8.95 3.32
C TYR A 195 16.23 10.46 3.53
N SER A 196 15.01 10.88 3.88
CA SER A 196 14.68 12.30 4.07
C SER A 196 14.88 12.76 5.53
N ASP A 197 14.96 14.08 5.75
CA ASP A 197 14.91 14.65 7.11
C ASP A 197 13.49 14.53 7.67
N LEU A 198 13.34 13.72 8.71
CA LEU A 198 12.06 13.43 9.36
C LEU A 198 11.85 14.20 10.68
N LYS A 199 12.63 15.24 10.97
CA LYS A 199 12.53 16.00 12.25
C LYS A 199 11.12 16.57 12.47
N ASP A 200 10.52 17.16 11.45
CA ASP A 200 9.16 17.70 11.54
C ASP A 200 8.11 16.60 11.72
N VAL A 201 8.31 15.46 11.05
CA VAL A 201 7.46 14.29 11.21
C VAL A 201 7.56 13.74 12.63
N ARG A 202 8.80 13.58 13.14
CA ARG A 202 9.06 13.16 14.53
C ARG A 202 8.36 14.09 15.51
N LYS A 203 8.52 15.40 15.35
CA LYS A 203 7.86 16.39 16.21
C LYS A 203 6.34 16.24 16.22
N LYS A 204 5.69 16.12 15.05
CA LYS A 204 4.24 15.92 14.95
C LYS A 204 3.77 14.65 15.67
N ILE A 205 4.55 13.57 15.54
CA ILE A 205 4.28 12.28 16.20
C ILE A 205 4.47 12.39 17.70
N ASP A 206 5.55 13.01 18.16
CA ASP A 206 5.81 13.21 19.59
C ASP A 206 4.79 14.15 20.24
N ASP A 207 4.38 15.21 19.57
CA ASP A 207 3.35 16.13 20.04
C ASP A 207 2.00 15.43 20.22
N LYS A 208 1.64 14.51 19.31
CA LYS A 208 0.35 13.80 19.32
C LYS A 208 0.37 12.56 20.18
N TYR A 209 1.39 11.71 20.05
CA TYR A 209 1.41 10.34 20.60
C TYR A 209 2.46 10.12 21.66
N LYS A 210 3.32 11.10 21.95
CA LYS A 210 4.32 11.09 23.03
C LYS A 210 5.32 9.92 22.93
N PHE A 211 5.79 9.60 21.71
CA PHE A 211 6.76 8.52 21.52
C PHE A 211 8.03 8.67 22.35
N ASN A 212 8.44 9.90 22.60
CA ASN A 212 9.60 10.24 23.41
C ASN A 212 9.50 9.82 24.89
N LYS A 213 8.36 9.34 25.36
CA LYS A 213 8.16 8.82 26.72
C LYS A 213 8.56 7.35 26.86
N TYR A 214 8.67 6.63 25.76
CA TYR A 214 8.93 5.21 25.76
C TYR A 214 10.42 4.90 25.54
N ASN A 215 10.88 3.80 26.12
CA ASN A 215 12.25 3.33 25.93
C ASN A 215 12.48 2.81 24.52
N SER A 216 11.43 2.26 23.88
CA SER A 216 11.45 1.77 22.52
C SER A 216 10.05 1.82 21.91
N VAL A 217 9.98 1.96 20.59
CA VAL A 217 8.75 1.94 19.80
C VAL A 217 8.83 0.83 18.77
N VAL A 218 8.01 -0.20 18.90
CA VAL A 218 7.91 -1.28 17.92
C VAL A 218 6.66 -1.07 17.04
N LEU A 219 6.84 -1.21 15.74
CA LEU A 219 5.74 -1.13 14.76
C LEU A 219 5.25 -2.54 14.42
N TRP A 220 3.99 -2.84 14.67
CA TRP A 220 3.40 -4.13 14.29
C TRP A 220 2.42 -3.97 13.13
N MET A 221 2.74 -4.60 12.01
CA MET A 221 1.94 -4.59 10.79
C MET A 221 1.60 -6.02 10.34
N PRO A 222 0.57 -6.66 10.94
CA PRO A 222 0.18 -8.01 10.60
C PRO A 222 -0.53 -8.07 9.25
N THR A 223 -0.39 -9.20 8.54
CA THR A 223 -1.22 -9.51 7.38
C THR A 223 -2.65 -9.81 7.81
N PHE A 224 -3.62 -9.20 7.14
CA PHE A 224 -5.03 -9.48 7.39
C PHE A 224 -5.41 -10.89 6.94
N ARG A 225 -5.93 -11.71 7.85
CA ARG A 225 -6.21 -13.14 7.64
C ARG A 225 -7.55 -13.42 6.96
N LYS A 226 -8.43 -12.43 6.83
CA LYS A 226 -9.69 -12.62 6.11
C LYS A 226 -9.43 -12.86 4.63
N CYS A 227 -9.76 -14.04 4.16
CA CYS A 227 -9.67 -14.42 2.76
C CYS A 227 -10.93 -15.17 2.33
N GLU A 228 -11.06 -15.48 1.03
CA GLU A 228 -12.17 -16.31 0.52
C GLU A 228 -12.12 -17.76 1.04
N ASN A 229 -10.99 -18.18 1.60
CA ASN A 229 -10.87 -19.44 2.29
C ASN A 229 -11.52 -19.33 3.66
N LYS A 230 -12.68 -19.98 3.83
CA LYS A 230 -13.46 -19.96 5.08
C LYS A 230 -12.66 -20.49 6.26
N GLU A 231 -11.88 -21.56 6.07
CA GLU A 231 -11.07 -22.19 7.12
C GLU A 231 -10.09 -21.18 7.75
N LEU A 232 -9.39 -20.39 6.92
CA LEU A 232 -8.50 -19.36 7.44
C LEU A 232 -9.25 -18.20 8.08
N SER A 233 -10.37 -17.76 7.49
CA SER A 233 -11.17 -16.64 7.99
C SER A 233 -11.88 -16.99 9.31
N GLU A 234 -12.47 -18.16 9.42
CA GLU A 234 -13.20 -18.61 10.62
C GLU A 234 -12.26 -18.76 11.82
N ASN A 235 -11.05 -19.32 11.62
CA ASN A 235 -10.08 -19.51 12.70
C ASN A 235 -9.56 -18.19 13.32
N TYR A 236 -9.50 -17.11 12.56
CA TYR A 236 -8.95 -15.84 13.03
C TYR A 236 -10.00 -14.81 13.44
N LEU A 237 -11.17 -14.78 12.80
CA LEU A 237 -12.19 -13.75 13.05
C LEU A 237 -13.16 -14.15 14.15
N ASP A 238 -13.39 -15.45 14.35
CA ASP A 238 -14.29 -15.96 15.40
C ASP A 238 -13.60 -16.10 16.76
N LYS A 239 -12.26 -15.91 16.82
CA LYS A 239 -11.44 -16.06 18.03
C LYS A 239 -10.91 -14.73 18.59
N GLY A 240 -11.80 -13.75 18.77
CA GLY A 240 -11.46 -12.56 19.56
C GLY A 240 -10.74 -11.46 18.80
N THR A 241 -9.40 -11.45 18.68
CA THR A 241 -8.64 -10.34 18.08
C THR A 241 -8.36 -10.50 16.58
N GLY A 242 -8.26 -11.74 16.11
CA GLY A 242 -7.76 -12.03 14.76
C GLY A 242 -6.28 -11.67 14.54
N LEU A 243 -5.51 -11.46 15.61
CA LEU A 243 -4.06 -11.28 15.54
C LEU A 243 -3.33 -12.62 15.64
N PRO A 244 -2.24 -12.82 14.90
CA PRO A 244 -1.39 -13.99 15.12
C PRO A 244 -0.81 -13.96 16.53
N LEU A 245 -0.60 -15.11 17.16
CA LEU A 245 -0.18 -15.33 18.54
C LEU A 245 -1.12 -14.75 19.63
N LEU A 246 -1.62 -13.53 19.43
CA LEU A 246 -2.49 -12.82 20.37
C LEU A 246 -3.97 -12.96 20.00
N ASP A 247 -4.42 -14.17 19.66
CA ASP A 247 -5.72 -14.52 19.12
C ASP A 247 -6.89 -14.30 20.12
N THR A 248 -6.61 -14.20 21.42
CA THR A 248 -7.59 -13.92 22.48
C THR A 248 -7.38 -12.56 23.15
N VAL A 249 -8.45 -12.00 23.73
CA VAL A 249 -8.38 -10.74 24.49
C VAL A 249 -7.39 -10.86 25.65
N ASP A 250 -7.41 -11.97 26.37
CA ASP A 250 -6.49 -12.24 27.50
C ASP A 250 -5.01 -12.20 27.08
N LYS A 251 -4.65 -12.84 25.97
CA LYS A 251 -3.28 -12.77 25.45
C LYS A 251 -2.89 -11.36 25.01
N TYR A 252 -3.81 -10.64 24.37
CA TYR A 252 -3.60 -9.27 23.93
C TYR A 252 -3.37 -8.31 25.12
N GLU A 253 -4.16 -8.44 26.18
CA GLU A 253 -4.00 -7.64 27.41
C GLU A 253 -2.74 -8.02 28.19
N LYS A 254 -2.37 -9.32 28.25
CA LYS A 254 -1.12 -9.77 28.86
C LYS A 254 0.11 -9.22 28.12
N PHE A 255 0.08 -9.22 26.80
CA PHE A 255 1.15 -8.61 26.01
C PHE A 255 1.24 -7.09 26.26
N ASN A 256 0.11 -6.39 26.37
CA ASN A 256 0.11 -4.98 26.79
C ASN A 256 0.75 -4.78 28.16
N SER A 257 0.42 -5.63 29.14
CA SER A 257 1.01 -5.56 30.49
C SER A 257 2.52 -5.85 30.49
N TYR A 258 3.00 -6.74 29.61
CA TYR A 258 4.43 -6.95 29.39
C TYR A 258 5.10 -5.68 28.83
N LEU A 259 4.53 -5.06 27.79
CA LEU A 259 5.02 -3.82 27.19
C LEU A 259 5.07 -2.66 28.22
N GLU A 260 4.04 -2.56 29.06
CA GLU A 260 3.96 -1.55 30.13
C GLU A 260 5.12 -1.69 31.13
N LYS A 261 5.38 -2.91 31.63
CA LYS A 261 6.51 -3.19 32.52
C LYS A 261 7.88 -2.79 31.96
N LYS A 262 8.04 -2.86 30.63
CA LYS A 262 9.28 -2.53 29.92
C LYS A 262 9.31 -1.09 29.40
N ASN A 263 8.21 -0.35 29.54
CA ASN A 263 8.00 0.98 28.96
C ASN A 263 8.25 1.01 27.45
N ILE A 264 7.67 0.03 26.71
CA ILE A 264 7.73 -0.10 25.26
C ILE A 264 6.38 0.27 24.69
N LEU A 265 6.34 1.06 23.61
CA LEU A 265 5.12 1.31 22.84
C LEU A 265 5.07 0.36 21.64
N CYS A 266 3.99 -0.41 21.52
CA CYS A 266 3.66 -1.13 20.28
C CYS A 266 2.66 -0.31 19.47
N VAL A 267 3.06 0.14 18.29
CA VAL A 267 2.14 0.77 17.34
C VAL A 267 1.56 -0.31 16.44
N LEU A 268 0.31 -0.67 16.66
CA LEU A 268 -0.41 -1.69 15.90
C LEU A 268 -1.14 -1.04 14.72
N LYS A 269 -0.59 -1.25 13.52
CA LYS A 269 -1.14 -0.75 12.25
C LYS A 269 -1.89 -1.88 11.56
N LEU A 270 -3.19 -1.90 11.72
CA LEU A 270 -4.08 -2.93 11.18
C LEU A 270 -4.60 -2.56 9.79
N HIS A 271 -4.98 -3.61 9.03
CA HIS A 271 -5.80 -3.42 7.84
C HIS A 271 -7.12 -2.73 8.22
N HIS A 272 -7.63 -1.83 7.36
CA HIS A 272 -8.81 -1.01 7.67
C HIS A 272 -10.04 -1.82 8.15
N LEU A 273 -10.28 -3.01 7.60
CA LEU A 273 -11.40 -3.86 8.02
C LEU A 273 -11.21 -4.44 9.43
N GLN A 274 -9.99 -4.78 9.82
CA GLN A 274 -9.70 -5.30 11.17
C GLN A 274 -9.72 -4.18 12.20
N ALA A 275 -9.25 -2.99 11.84
CA ALA A 275 -9.24 -1.82 12.71
C ALA A 275 -10.65 -1.32 13.12
N GLU A 276 -11.71 -1.78 12.44
CA GLU A 276 -13.10 -1.45 12.79
C GLU A 276 -13.73 -2.47 13.76
N MET A 277 -13.03 -3.55 14.15
CA MET A 277 -13.49 -4.48 15.18
C MET A 277 -13.56 -3.77 16.54
N ASP A 278 -14.54 -4.13 17.37
CA ASP A 278 -14.81 -3.46 18.65
C ASP A 278 -13.58 -3.41 19.57
N ILE A 279 -12.80 -4.49 19.62
CA ILE A 279 -11.59 -4.59 20.43
C ILE A 279 -10.48 -3.59 20.04
N PHE A 280 -10.50 -3.08 18.80
CA PHE A 280 -9.50 -2.13 18.27
C PHE A 280 -10.04 -0.70 18.16
N LYS A 281 -11.23 -0.41 18.71
CA LYS A 281 -11.77 0.96 18.71
C LYS A 281 -10.93 1.89 19.56
N GLU A 282 -10.38 1.38 20.66
CA GLU A 282 -9.54 2.11 21.60
C GLU A 282 -8.16 1.47 21.69
N SER A 283 -7.16 2.29 21.97
CA SER A 283 -5.80 1.86 22.27
C SER A 283 -5.70 1.42 23.74
N LEU A 284 -4.77 0.50 24.03
CA LEU A 284 -4.38 0.19 25.41
C LEU A 284 -3.27 1.13 25.89
N SER A 285 -2.78 0.95 27.11
CA SER A 285 -1.73 1.80 27.70
C SER A 285 -0.46 1.85 26.85
N ASN A 286 -0.05 0.69 26.34
CA ASN A 286 1.20 0.52 25.58
C ASN A 286 0.99 -0.12 24.18
N ILE A 287 -0.25 -0.30 23.75
CA ILE A 287 -0.60 -0.67 22.38
C ILE A 287 -1.44 0.44 21.76
N LEU A 288 -0.84 1.18 20.83
CA LEU A 288 -1.48 2.27 20.10
C LEU A 288 -2.04 1.74 18.78
N ILE A 289 -3.36 1.80 18.60
CA ILE A 289 -4.01 1.49 17.32
C ILE A 289 -3.83 2.66 16.37
N MET A 290 -3.07 2.46 15.28
CA MET A 290 -2.78 3.49 14.28
C MET A 290 -3.56 3.23 12.99
N ARG A 291 -4.36 4.18 12.56
CA ARG A 291 -5.08 4.15 11.28
C ARG A 291 -4.46 5.15 10.30
N ASP A 292 -4.55 4.88 9.00
CA ASP A 292 -4.03 5.80 7.96
C ASP A 292 -4.62 7.21 8.12
N ARG A 293 -5.93 7.30 8.39
CA ARG A 293 -6.61 8.57 8.63
C ARG A 293 -6.04 9.38 9.81
N ASP A 294 -5.44 8.72 10.80
CA ASP A 294 -4.92 9.39 11.99
C ASP A 294 -3.56 10.05 11.70
N LEU A 295 -2.74 9.42 10.86
CA LEU A 295 -1.50 10.00 10.34
C LEU A 295 -1.82 11.17 9.38
N LEU A 296 -2.74 10.97 8.45
CA LEU A 296 -3.13 12.00 7.48
C LEU A 296 -3.71 13.27 8.14
N LYS A 297 -4.44 13.14 9.26
CA LYS A 297 -4.95 14.29 10.04
C LYS A 297 -3.84 15.21 10.57
N ILE A 298 -2.65 14.68 10.83
CA ILE A 298 -1.49 15.46 11.26
C ILE A 298 -0.51 15.74 10.11
N GLY A 299 -0.93 15.45 8.88
CA GLY A 299 -0.14 15.69 7.67
C GLY A 299 1.11 14.81 7.60
N VAL A 300 1.00 13.53 7.98
CA VAL A 300 2.07 12.53 7.93
C VAL A 300 1.61 11.36 7.05
N GLN A 301 2.49 10.92 6.16
CA GLN A 301 2.28 9.71 5.37
C GLN A 301 2.84 8.48 6.10
N LEU A 302 2.28 7.29 5.82
CA LEU A 302 2.72 6.04 6.46
C LEU A 302 4.23 5.80 6.30
N TYR A 303 4.77 6.01 5.11
CA TYR A 303 6.21 5.79 4.85
C TYR A 303 7.14 6.88 5.42
N GLN A 304 6.60 8.03 5.84
CA GLN A 304 7.31 9.00 6.67
C GLN A 304 7.31 8.58 8.15
N PHE A 305 6.28 7.83 8.58
CA PHE A 305 6.12 7.36 9.95
C PHE A 305 6.96 6.12 10.25
N ILE A 306 7.01 5.13 9.33
CA ILE A 306 7.70 3.84 9.52
C ILE A 306 9.12 3.98 10.06
N PRO A 307 9.99 4.89 9.54
CA PRO A 307 11.36 5.04 10.04
C PRO A 307 11.47 5.49 11.49
N LEU A 308 10.38 5.94 12.11
CA LEU A 308 10.39 6.40 13.51
C LEU A 308 10.29 5.23 14.52
N SER A 309 10.01 4.01 14.06
CA SER A 309 10.03 2.81 14.90
C SER A 309 11.45 2.25 15.08
N ASP A 310 11.68 1.50 16.17
CA ASP A 310 12.96 0.84 16.47
C ASP A 310 13.02 -0.57 15.90
N ALA A 311 11.87 -1.23 15.70
CA ALA A 311 11.75 -2.54 15.07
C ALA A 311 10.40 -2.70 14.39
N LEU A 312 10.33 -3.67 13.47
CA LEU A 312 9.10 -4.10 12.82
C LEU A 312 8.72 -5.50 13.33
N ILE A 313 7.47 -5.65 13.77
CA ILE A 313 6.81 -6.95 13.97
C ILE A 313 5.88 -7.16 12.77
N THR A 314 6.00 -8.26 12.07
CA THR A 314 5.19 -8.56 10.90
C THR A 314 5.10 -10.07 10.65
N ASP A 315 4.66 -10.46 9.46
CA ASP A 315 4.53 -11.85 9.02
C ASP A 315 4.85 -11.96 7.51
N TYR A 316 3.88 -12.30 6.68
CA TYR A 316 4.02 -12.44 5.22
C TYR A 316 3.86 -11.11 4.46
N SER A 317 3.92 -9.99 5.14
CA SER A 317 3.69 -8.67 4.55
C SER A 317 4.91 -8.13 3.81
N SER A 318 4.68 -7.47 2.67
CA SER A 318 5.73 -6.82 1.88
C SER A 318 6.44 -5.67 2.60
N ILE A 319 5.88 -5.15 3.67
CA ILE A 319 6.53 -4.10 4.45
C ILE A 319 7.88 -4.55 5.02
N SER A 320 8.06 -5.85 5.28
CA SER A 320 9.32 -6.39 5.77
C SER A 320 10.47 -6.15 4.79
N THR A 321 10.21 -6.30 3.50
CA THR A 321 11.24 -6.05 2.48
C THR A 321 11.59 -4.56 2.39
N ASP A 322 10.61 -3.67 2.45
CA ASP A 322 10.84 -2.22 2.48
C ASP A 322 11.59 -1.81 3.76
N TYR A 323 11.27 -2.42 4.91
CA TYR A 323 11.88 -2.12 6.21
C TYR A 323 13.37 -2.50 6.29
N MET A 324 13.84 -3.46 5.48
CA MET A 324 15.27 -3.80 5.39
C MET A 324 16.14 -2.58 5.08
N LEU A 325 15.63 -1.58 4.34
CA LEU A 325 16.34 -0.34 4.04
C LEU A 325 16.68 0.50 5.28
N LEU A 326 15.99 0.29 6.39
CA LEU A 326 16.22 1.02 7.64
C LEU A 326 17.33 0.40 8.49
N ASP A 327 17.83 -0.78 8.12
CA ASP A 327 18.80 -1.57 8.87
C ASP A 327 18.42 -1.73 10.37
N LYS A 328 17.14 -2.04 10.62
CA LYS A 328 16.56 -2.22 11.94
C LYS A 328 16.01 -3.65 12.10
N PRO A 329 15.91 -4.17 13.35
CA PRO A 329 15.39 -5.50 13.61
C PRO A 329 14.00 -5.74 13.03
N ILE A 330 13.77 -6.96 12.52
CA ILE A 330 12.47 -7.44 12.06
C ILE A 330 12.13 -8.71 12.83
N ILE A 331 10.91 -8.80 13.32
CA ILE A 331 10.37 -9.97 14.01
C ILE A 331 9.24 -10.52 13.14
N TYR A 332 9.38 -11.77 12.69
CA TYR A 332 8.39 -12.45 11.86
C TYR A 332 7.58 -13.42 12.70
N ILE A 333 6.28 -13.18 12.80
CA ILE A 333 5.34 -14.11 13.46
C ILE A 333 4.90 -15.14 12.43
N LEU A 334 5.24 -16.41 12.68
CA LEU A 334 5.05 -17.52 11.75
C LEU A 334 4.29 -18.70 12.39
N ASP A 335 3.53 -18.45 13.46
CA ASP A 335 2.76 -19.47 14.21
C ASP A 335 1.74 -20.22 13.35
N ASP A 336 1.27 -19.59 12.28
CA ASP A 336 0.28 -20.15 11.35
C ASP A 336 0.84 -20.50 9.97
N TYR A 337 2.18 -20.57 9.81
CA TYR A 337 2.83 -20.70 8.50
C TYR A 337 2.25 -21.81 7.63
N GLU A 338 2.13 -23.03 8.17
CA GLU A 338 1.62 -24.18 7.42
C GLU A 338 0.16 -23.99 6.98
N GLN A 339 -0.68 -23.42 7.87
CA GLN A 339 -2.06 -23.14 7.57
C GLN A 339 -2.18 -22.03 6.52
N TYR A 340 -1.41 -20.95 6.69
CA TYR A 340 -1.39 -19.83 5.76
C TYR A 340 -0.92 -20.25 4.37
N ASN A 341 0.16 -21.05 4.30
CA ASN A 341 0.70 -21.54 3.03
C ASN A 341 -0.31 -22.41 2.28
N ARG A 342 -1.02 -23.34 2.98
CA ARG A 342 -2.07 -24.14 2.36
C ARG A 342 -3.26 -23.31 1.88
N ALA A 343 -3.68 -22.32 2.64
CA ALA A 343 -4.91 -21.58 2.37
C ALA A 343 -4.72 -20.43 1.39
N ARG A 344 -3.61 -19.67 1.50
CA ARG A 344 -3.33 -18.47 0.73
C ARG A 344 -2.16 -18.65 -0.23
N GLY A 345 -1.19 -19.44 0.17
CA GLY A 345 0.08 -19.64 -0.49
C GLY A 345 1.13 -18.60 -0.12
N VAL A 346 2.35 -19.09 0.06
CA VAL A 346 3.56 -18.29 0.26
C VAL A 346 4.39 -18.32 -1.02
N TYR A 347 5.13 -17.25 -1.31
CA TYR A 347 5.99 -17.13 -2.48
C TYR A 347 7.23 -16.30 -2.12
N PRO A 348 8.42 -16.65 -2.63
CA PRO A 348 8.75 -17.91 -3.32
C PRO A 348 8.69 -19.13 -2.37
N ASP A 349 8.95 -20.32 -2.88
CA ASP A 349 8.89 -21.54 -2.06
C ASP A 349 9.92 -21.54 -0.91
N ASN A 350 11.04 -20.83 -1.06
CA ASN A 350 12.04 -20.57 -0.03
C ASN A 350 11.84 -19.23 0.71
N ALA A 351 10.61 -18.74 0.86
CA ALA A 351 10.31 -17.45 1.46
C ALA A 351 10.92 -17.26 2.88
N ILE A 352 10.97 -18.34 3.67
CA ILE A 352 11.54 -18.30 5.02
C ILE A 352 13.02 -17.87 4.99
N GLU A 353 13.79 -18.34 4.02
CA GLU A 353 15.20 -17.97 3.83
C GLU A 353 15.39 -16.49 3.43
N LEU A 354 14.30 -15.85 2.97
CA LEU A 354 14.28 -14.44 2.56
C LEU A 354 13.68 -13.53 3.64
N MET A 355 13.46 -14.03 4.86
CA MET A 355 12.92 -13.31 6.01
C MET A 355 14.03 -13.11 7.07
N PRO A 356 14.95 -12.16 6.89
CA PRO A 356 16.09 -11.95 7.77
C PRO A 356 15.69 -11.25 9.06
N GLY A 357 15.34 -12.02 10.08
CA GLY A 357 14.88 -11.55 11.38
C GLY A 357 14.52 -12.69 12.31
N ASP A 358 14.17 -12.39 13.55
CA ASP A 358 13.70 -13.40 14.51
C ASP A 358 12.40 -14.03 13.99
N HIS A 359 12.36 -15.36 13.89
CA HIS A 359 11.16 -16.13 13.59
C HIS A 359 10.53 -16.59 14.89
N VAL A 360 9.29 -16.18 15.18
CA VAL A 360 8.60 -16.46 16.42
C VAL A 360 7.30 -17.23 16.19
N TYR A 361 7.07 -18.23 17.05
CA TYR A 361 5.96 -19.16 16.98
C TYR A 361 5.11 -19.15 18.26
N THR A 362 5.61 -18.50 19.31
CA THR A 362 4.95 -18.40 20.62
C THR A 362 5.03 -16.97 21.16
N VAL A 363 4.14 -16.65 22.12
CA VAL A 363 4.15 -15.33 22.78
C VAL A 363 5.47 -15.10 23.53
N ASP A 364 6.00 -16.14 24.20
CA ASP A 364 7.27 -16.04 24.92
C ASP A 364 8.47 -15.73 23.99
N GLU A 365 8.48 -16.29 22.78
CA GLU A 365 9.50 -15.97 21.78
C GLU A 365 9.33 -14.53 21.25
N LEU A 366 8.09 -14.07 21.06
CA LEU A 366 7.81 -12.68 20.69
C LEU A 366 8.33 -11.70 21.74
N GLU A 367 8.04 -11.96 23.04
CA GLU A 367 8.50 -11.14 24.16
C GLU A 367 10.04 -11.10 24.23
N LYS A 368 10.72 -12.25 24.08
CA LYS A 368 12.18 -12.33 24.01
C LYS A 368 12.78 -11.52 22.85
N SER A 369 12.15 -11.58 21.67
CA SER A 369 12.60 -10.80 20.51
C SER A 369 12.40 -9.29 20.74
N VAL A 370 11.31 -8.89 21.39
CA VAL A 370 11.09 -7.48 21.78
C VAL A 370 12.12 -7.05 22.85
N ASP A 371 12.49 -7.92 23.78
CA ASP A 371 13.57 -7.64 24.74
C ASP A 371 14.94 -7.45 24.05
N LYS A 372 15.25 -8.20 22.97
CA LYS A 372 16.45 -7.95 22.16
C LYS A 372 16.45 -6.53 21.58
N VAL A 373 15.31 -6.09 21.02
CA VAL A 373 15.17 -4.73 20.47
C VAL A 373 15.45 -3.68 21.56
N LEU A 374 14.85 -3.82 22.74
CA LEU A 374 15.08 -2.92 23.88
C LEU A 374 16.55 -2.86 24.27
N ASN A 375 17.26 -4.00 24.23
CA ASN A 375 18.66 -4.12 24.55
C ASN A 375 19.61 -3.80 23.38
N LYS A 376 19.05 -3.37 22.22
CA LYS A 376 19.79 -3.06 20.99
C LYS A 376 20.61 -4.25 20.43
N VAL A 377 20.07 -5.45 20.60
CA VAL A 377 20.62 -6.70 20.06
C VAL A 377 19.92 -6.99 18.73
N ASP A 378 20.69 -7.24 17.69
CA ASP A 378 20.20 -7.55 16.35
C ASP A 378 21.07 -8.63 15.71
N ASP A 379 20.65 -9.87 15.88
CA ASP A 379 21.39 -11.06 15.43
C ASP A 379 21.33 -11.28 13.92
N HIS A 380 20.37 -10.63 13.20
CA HIS A 380 20.10 -10.84 11.79
C HIS A 380 20.56 -9.69 10.87
N LYS A 381 21.35 -8.75 11.39
CA LYS A 381 21.83 -7.60 10.63
C LYS A 381 22.63 -8.00 9.39
N GLU A 382 23.56 -8.95 9.53
CA GLU A 382 24.39 -9.41 8.40
C GLU A 382 23.57 -10.14 7.34
N GLU A 383 22.59 -10.93 7.77
CA GLU A 383 21.67 -11.64 6.87
C GLU A 383 20.82 -10.64 6.07
N ARG A 384 20.27 -9.60 6.74
CA ARG A 384 19.54 -8.51 6.07
C ARG A 384 20.42 -7.84 5.02
N ASN A 385 21.65 -7.50 5.35
CA ASN A 385 22.57 -6.83 4.44
C ASN A 385 22.92 -7.69 3.20
N LYS A 386 23.01 -9.00 3.34
CA LYS A 386 23.23 -9.93 2.22
C LYS A 386 22.05 -9.95 1.25
N LEU A 387 20.83 -9.88 1.77
CA LEU A 387 19.60 -9.93 0.95
C LEU A 387 19.22 -8.55 0.37
N LEU A 388 19.66 -7.47 1.01
CA LEU A 388 19.21 -6.12 0.71
C LEU A 388 19.40 -5.74 -0.76
N ASN A 389 20.54 -6.03 -1.38
CA ASN A 389 20.78 -5.72 -2.80
C ASN A 389 19.87 -6.49 -3.75
N GLY A 390 19.43 -7.69 -3.38
CA GLY A 390 18.46 -8.47 -4.17
C GLY A 390 17.06 -7.87 -4.13
N PHE A 391 16.66 -7.29 -3.01
CA PHE A 391 15.38 -6.61 -2.84
C PHE A 391 15.41 -5.16 -3.32
N HIS A 392 16.53 -4.44 -3.13
CA HIS A 392 16.67 -3.01 -3.42
C HIS A 392 17.98 -2.73 -4.13
N ARG A 393 17.94 -2.58 -5.45
CA ARG A 393 19.10 -2.20 -6.27
C ARG A 393 19.63 -0.81 -5.89
N TYR A 394 18.74 0.10 -5.54
CA TYR A 394 19.06 1.47 -5.17
C TYR A 394 18.66 1.74 -3.72
N GLN A 395 19.58 2.34 -2.97
CA GLN A 395 19.45 2.61 -1.55
C GLN A 395 19.87 4.07 -1.26
N ASP A 396 19.30 5.03 -2.02
CA ASP A 396 19.81 6.40 -2.09
C ASP A 396 18.74 7.50 -2.05
N GLY A 397 17.47 7.14 -1.87
CA GLY A 397 16.37 8.09 -1.79
C GLY A 397 16.08 8.89 -3.08
N ASN A 398 16.47 8.36 -4.24
CA ASN A 398 16.29 9.03 -5.52
C ASN A 398 15.36 8.29 -6.49
N SER A 399 14.48 7.43 -6.00
CA SER A 399 13.57 6.64 -6.82
C SER A 399 12.62 7.51 -7.64
N SER A 400 12.04 8.53 -7.02
CA SER A 400 11.15 9.50 -7.69
C SER A 400 11.84 10.18 -8.85
N LYS A 401 13.09 10.63 -8.64
CA LYS A 401 13.89 11.25 -9.72
C LYS A 401 14.13 10.28 -10.87
N ARG A 402 14.57 9.04 -10.58
CA ARG A 402 14.82 8.01 -11.60
C ARG A 402 13.58 7.68 -12.41
N ILE A 403 12.41 7.59 -11.77
CA ILE A 403 11.13 7.33 -12.44
C ILE A 403 10.80 8.48 -13.39
N LEU A 404 10.92 9.74 -12.96
CA LEU A 404 10.64 10.90 -13.81
C LEU A 404 11.63 11.00 -14.99
N ASP A 405 12.91 10.78 -14.74
CA ASP A 405 13.95 10.77 -15.79
C ASP A 405 13.68 9.67 -16.83
N TYR A 406 13.35 8.45 -16.37
CA TYR A 406 12.99 7.33 -17.24
C TYR A 406 11.77 7.65 -18.11
N LEU A 407 10.75 8.29 -17.55
CA LEU A 407 9.54 8.69 -18.26
C LEU A 407 9.72 9.93 -19.13
N ASN A 408 10.93 10.51 -19.19
CA ASN A 408 11.23 11.78 -19.87
C ASN A 408 10.34 12.94 -19.38
N ILE A 409 9.98 12.94 -18.09
CA ILE A 409 9.31 14.04 -17.42
C ILE A 409 10.42 14.93 -16.84
N LEU A 410 10.84 15.90 -17.62
CA LEU A 410 11.99 16.74 -17.31
C LEU A 410 11.57 18.13 -16.83
N LYS A 411 12.38 18.73 -15.93
CA LYS A 411 12.18 20.11 -15.44
C LYS A 411 12.15 21.15 -16.56
#